data_c561055bd7e695484db232f5fe368a0f
#
_entry.id   c561055bd7e695484db232f5fe368a0f
#
_cell.length_a   1.000
_cell.length_b   1.000
_cell.length_c   1.000
_cell.angle_alpha   90.00
_cell.angle_beta   90.00
_cell.angle_gamma   90.00
#
_symmetry.space_group_name_H-M   'P 1'
#
loop_
_entity.id
_entity.type
_entity.pdbx_description
1 polymer ?
#
loop_
_entity_poly.entity_id
_entity_poly.type
_entity_poly.pdbx_seq_one_letter_code
_entity_poly.pdbx_strand_id
1 'polypeptide(L)'
;MTTPHTIAVLGLGRMGDAIATRLAAQDWDVVGWTRSGRTSGAVQTTVDPHEAVAKADLVLLALFDGPACRQVLDDVRGSLRADTIVLNTSTIAPAEAAELARKFGPSYVHAPLLGSVQAATGGTLHILAAADPADHHALERVRPVLETLGVVRYVDDASTAAALKLIANNSLAGAVLALRDSLRQADALGLPRAQVLDILELGQLGGLVTRKRAFLADRSATAPATAPATALATAEFTIGALAKDMALLAAASNAPLRSAAGLADTPADPEADIAVAATAPAVEDAVLEPLRAYIRGHATGDPSHFRDAFLPTAHIEGVRDGAFVSWPLAEYCALFHGRSAPDEETRSRRIDAIDVHGTVATATMTLVHGADTFTDIFLLIRVDDSWRIANKTYHRHGSALQPGPQQTSHRTARGEQDEADANAAYGGDGEVRGVVDRGEELPQQAREG
;
A
#
# COMPACT_ATOMS: atom_id res chain seq x y z
N MET A 1 40.89 -11.72 0.40
CA MET A 1 39.62 -10.98 0.63
C MET A 1 38.73 -11.86 1.48
N THR A 2 38.34 -11.39 2.66
CA THR A 2 37.46 -12.19 3.54
C THR A 2 36.01 -12.03 3.12
N THR A 3 35.35 -13.16 2.83
CA THR A 3 33.89 -13.23 2.64
C THR A 3 33.22 -12.77 3.93
N PRO A 4 32.09 -12.00 3.86
CA PRO A 4 31.30 -11.70 5.05
C PRO A 4 30.93 -12.99 5.78
N HIS A 5 31.06 -13.00 7.10
CA HIS A 5 30.66 -14.15 7.90
C HIS A 5 29.35 -13.89 8.64
N THR A 6 29.23 -12.70 9.19
CA THR A 6 28.06 -12.28 9.96
C THR A 6 27.20 -11.31 9.15
N ILE A 7 25.90 -11.62 9.01
CA ILE A 7 24.93 -10.87 8.20
C ILE A 7 23.80 -10.34 9.10
N ALA A 8 23.60 -9.02 9.10
CA ALA A 8 22.43 -8.43 9.68
C ALA A 8 21.34 -8.22 8.60
N VAL A 9 20.17 -8.81 8.77
CA VAL A 9 19.01 -8.61 7.86
C VAL A 9 18.05 -7.61 8.51
N LEU A 10 17.99 -6.40 7.95
CA LEU A 10 17.12 -5.33 8.42
C LEU A 10 15.83 -5.32 7.60
N GLY A 11 14.74 -5.74 8.25
CA GLY A 11 13.41 -5.90 7.64
C GLY A 11 13.04 -7.37 7.46
N LEU A 12 12.44 -7.98 8.49
CA LEU A 12 11.92 -9.35 8.44
C LEU A 12 10.45 -9.38 7.96
N GLY A 13 10.16 -8.65 6.88
CA GLY A 13 8.94 -8.85 6.12
C GLY A 13 8.96 -10.19 5.38
N ARG A 14 7.97 -10.47 4.52
CA ARG A 14 7.88 -11.73 3.77
C ARG A 14 9.18 -12.10 3.04
N MET A 15 9.74 -11.15 2.29
CA MET A 15 10.98 -11.36 1.53
C MET A 15 12.22 -11.43 2.43
N GLY A 16 12.35 -10.52 3.39
CA GLY A 16 13.51 -10.51 4.28
C GLY A 16 13.61 -11.73 5.17
N ASP A 17 12.47 -12.25 5.66
CA ASP A 17 12.44 -13.50 6.44
C ASP A 17 12.82 -14.70 5.58
N ALA A 18 12.36 -14.77 4.33
CA ALA A 18 12.75 -15.83 3.39
C ALA A 18 14.25 -15.79 3.04
N ILE A 19 14.79 -14.59 2.85
CA ILE A 19 16.24 -14.39 2.63
C ILE A 19 17.04 -14.83 3.86
N ALA A 20 16.66 -14.36 5.06
CA ALA A 20 17.31 -14.70 6.30
C ALA A 20 17.31 -16.22 6.55
N THR A 21 16.15 -16.85 6.34
CA THR A 21 15.98 -18.31 6.44
C THR A 21 16.89 -19.04 5.45
N ARG A 22 16.94 -18.60 4.19
CA ARG A 22 17.78 -19.22 3.16
C ARG A 22 19.26 -19.10 3.52
N LEU A 23 19.71 -17.92 3.96
CA LEU A 23 21.10 -17.69 4.33
C LEU A 23 21.50 -18.56 5.53
N ALA A 24 20.67 -18.59 6.59
CA ALA A 24 20.92 -19.43 7.76
C ALA A 24 20.98 -20.92 7.40
N ALA A 25 20.13 -21.39 6.48
CA ALA A 25 20.14 -22.79 6.00
C ALA A 25 21.38 -23.13 5.15
N GLN A 26 22.19 -22.15 4.79
CA GLN A 26 23.47 -22.28 4.06
C GLN A 26 24.67 -21.86 4.93
N ASP A 27 24.53 -22.03 6.26
CA ASP A 27 25.56 -21.85 7.27
C ASP A 27 26.12 -20.41 7.39
N TRP A 28 25.34 -19.39 6.96
CA TRP A 28 25.67 -18.01 7.26
C TRP A 28 25.22 -17.65 8.69
N ASP A 29 26.03 -16.90 9.41
CA ASP A 29 25.65 -16.33 10.72
C ASP A 29 24.72 -15.11 10.51
N VAL A 30 23.41 -15.29 10.79
CA VAL A 30 22.38 -14.31 10.46
C VAL A 30 21.68 -13.81 11.70
N VAL A 31 21.63 -12.48 11.85
CA VAL A 31 20.82 -11.76 12.85
C VAL A 31 19.78 -10.95 12.14
N GLY A 32 18.51 -11.08 12.54
CA GLY A 32 17.39 -10.35 11.95
C GLY A 32 16.90 -9.21 12.84
N TRP A 33 16.44 -8.12 12.21
CA TRP A 33 15.75 -7.03 12.88
C TRP A 33 14.48 -6.61 12.14
N THR A 34 13.46 -6.23 12.89
CA THR A 34 12.26 -5.58 12.36
C THR A 34 11.68 -4.59 13.36
N ARG A 35 11.22 -3.46 12.88
CA ARG A 35 10.61 -2.39 13.70
C ARG A 35 9.42 -2.86 14.54
N SER A 36 8.66 -3.82 14.07
CA SER A 36 7.50 -4.39 14.79
C SER A 36 7.85 -5.38 15.89
N GLY A 37 9.14 -5.73 16.07
CA GLY A 37 9.57 -6.76 17.04
C GLY A 37 9.15 -8.18 16.66
N ARG A 38 8.73 -8.44 15.42
CA ARG A 38 8.35 -9.77 14.96
C ARG A 38 9.57 -10.68 14.99
N THR A 39 9.40 -11.89 15.52
CA THR A 39 10.42 -12.92 15.55
C THR A 39 10.40 -13.77 14.28
N SER A 40 11.57 -14.24 13.85
CA SER A 40 11.72 -15.29 12.85
C SER A 40 11.88 -16.64 13.55
N GLY A 41 11.31 -17.68 12.98
CA GLY A 41 11.55 -19.06 13.46
C GLY A 41 12.89 -19.65 13.05
N ALA A 42 13.59 -19.01 12.12
CA ALA A 42 14.81 -19.55 11.49
C ALA A 42 16.10 -18.86 11.93
N VAL A 43 16.05 -17.61 12.40
CA VAL A 43 17.24 -16.83 12.78
C VAL A 43 17.05 -16.12 14.11
N GLN A 44 18.15 -15.77 14.77
CA GLN A 44 18.11 -14.91 15.94
C GLN A 44 17.60 -13.53 15.55
N THR A 45 16.77 -12.93 16.43
CA THR A 45 16.20 -11.60 16.21
C THR A 45 16.50 -10.70 17.39
N THR A 46 16.78 -9.43 17.11
CA THR A 46 16.88 -8.37 18.12
C THR A 46 15.85 -7.27 17.84
N VAL A 47 15.48 -6.54 18.87
CA VAL A 47 14.60 -5.36 18.77
C VAL A 47 15.40 -4.08 18.56
N ASP A 48 16.72 -4.12 18.80
CA ASP A 48 17.62 -2.99 18.63
C ASP A 48 18.38 -3.13 17.29
N PRO A 49 18.17 -2.22 16.32
CA PRO A 49 18.88 -2.27 15.05
C PRO A 49 20.40 -2.00 15.22
N HIS A 50 20.81 -1.23 16.23
CA HIS A 50 22.23 -0.98 16.50
C HIS A 50 22.94 -2.25 16.94
N GLU A 51 22.31 -3.06 17.78
CA GLU A 51 22.84 -4.37 18.18
C GLU A 51 22.96 -5.31 16.98
N ALA A 52 21.96 -5.31 16.08
CA ALA A 52 21.96 -6.15 14.89
C ALA A 52 23.18 -5.87 14.00
N VAL A 53 23.54 -4.60 13.79
CA VAL A 53 24.59 -4.20 12.86
C VAL A 53 25.99 -4.12 13.46
N ALA A 54 26.13 -4.02 14.79
CA ALA A 54 27.41 -3.74 15.47
C ALA A 54 28.51 -4.77 15.17
N LYS A 55 28.13 -6.03 14.90
CA LYS A 55 29.09 -7.12 14.59
C LYS A 55 29.01 -7.58 13.13
N ALA A 56 28.11 -7.00 12.33
CA ALA A 56 27.85 -7.46 10.99
C ALA A 56 28.95 -7.03 10.01
N ASP A 57 29.43 -8.00 9.22
CA ASP A 57 30.29 -7.75 8.06
C ASP A 57 29.45 -7.25 6.86
N LEU A 58 28.18 -7.65 6.84
CA LEU A 58 27.19 -7.30 5.81
C LEU A 58 25.87 -6.90 6.46
N VAL A 59 25.35 -5.74 6.09
CA VAL A 59 23.98 -5.28 6.43
C VAL A 59 23.11 -5.38 5.20
N LEU A 60 22.16 -6.31 5.19
CA LEU A 60 21.20 -6.53 4.12
C LEU A 60 19.89 -5.83 4.45
N LEU A 61 19.44 -4.91 3.58
CA LEU A 61 18.16 -4.24 3.69
C LEU A 61 17.11 -4.96 2.85
N ALA A 62 15.96 -5.30 3.48
CA ALA A 62 14.77 -5.82 2.83
C ALA A 62 13.54 -5.03 3.32
N LEU A 63 13.52 -3.73 3.04
CA LEU A 63 12.56 -2.74 3.52
C LEU A 63 11.55 -2.36 2.44
N PHE A 64 10.47 -1.69 2.84
CA PHE A 64 9.35 -1.42 1.96
C PHE A 64 9.65 -0.38 0.88
N ASP A 65 10.38 0.71 1.22
CA ASP A 65 10.61 1.86 0.35
C ASP A 65 11.94 2.58 0.64
N GLY A 66 12.24 3.62 -0.15
CA GLY A 66 13.43 4.44 0.00
C GLY A 66 13.48 5.25 1.29
N PRO A 67 12.40 5.91 1.72
CA PRO A 67 12.33 6.57 3.02
C PRO A 67 12.69 5.65 4.19
N ALA A 68 12.15 4.43 4.22
CA ALA A 68 12.48 3.45 5.25
C ALA A 68 13.97 3.05 5.19
N CYS A 69 14.53 2.85 3.99
CA CYS A 69 15.96 2.57 3.83
C CYS A 69 16.84 3.69 4.36
N ARG A 70 16.53 4.95 4.02
CA ARG A 70 17.26 6.11 4.52
C ARG A 70 17.19 6.22 6.02
N GLN A 71 15.98 6.17 6.58
CA GLN A 71 15.75 6.30 8.02
C GLN A 71 16.54 5.26 8.82
N VAL A 72 16.44 4.00 8.44
CA VAL A 72 17.14 2.91 9.16
C VAL A 72 18.65 3.02 9.01
N LEU A 73 19.17 3.30 7.80
CA LEU A 73 20.61 3.47 7.60
C LEU A 73 21.18 4.70 8.31
N ASP A 74 20.42 5.79 8.41
CA ASP A 74 20.85 6.98 9.15
C ASP A 74 20.92 6.73 10.64
N ASP A 75 19.94 6.00 11.17
CA ASP A 75 19.89 5.60 12.57
C ASP A 75 21.11 4.73 12.95
N VAL A 76 21.34 3.65 12.21
CA VAL A 76 22.41 2.69 12.56
C VAL A 76 23.82 3.11 12.12
N ARG A 77 23.98 4.23 11.41
CA ARG A 77 25.25 4.63 10.78
C ARG A 77 26.45 4.64 11.75
N GLY A 78 26.22 5.15 12.96
CA GLY A 78 27.25 5.22 14.00
C GLY A 78 27.66 3.88 14.60
N SER A 79 26.89 2.83 14.35
CA SER A 79 27.12 1.47 14.84
C SER A 79 27.71 0.54 13.76
N LEU A 80 27.80 1.01 12.51
CA LEU A 80 28.43 0.25 11.44
C LEU A 80 29.95 0.24 11.63
N ARG A 81 30.58 -0.90 11.37
CA ARG A 81 32.05 -0.99 11.30
C ARG A 81 32.54 -0.34 10.00
N ALA A 82 33.77 0.09 10.00
CA ALA A 82 34.37 0.78 8.84
C ALA A 82 34.41 -0.09 7.56
N ASP A 83 34.44 -1.41 7.73
CA ASP A 83 34.51 -2.41 6.65
C ASP A 83 33.18 -3.09 6.37
N THR A 84 32.11 -2.69 7.05
CA THR A 84 30.74 -3.22 6.82
C THR A 84 30.24 -2.82 5.44
N ILE A 85 29.73 -3.80 4.69
CA ILE A 85 29.06 -3.56 3.40
C ILE A 85 27.57 -3.42 3.62
N VAL A 86 26.94 -2.45 2.95
CA VAL A 86 25.49 -2.26 2.89
C VAL A 86 24.97 -2.85 1.58
N LEU A 87 24.21 -3.93 1.67
CA LEU A 87 23.52 -4.58 0.54
C LEU A 87 22.03 -4.24 0.57
N ASN A 88 21.59 -3.38 -0.33
CA ASN A 88 20.18 -2.99 -0.39
C ASN A 88 19.42 -3.80 -1.45
N THR A 89 18.51 -4.65 -1.00
CA THR A 89 17.64 -5.47 -1.87
C THR A 89 16.23 -4.89 -2.03
N SER A 90 15.93 -3.76 -1.39
CA SER A 90 14.62 -3.11 -1.40
C SER A 90 14.29 -2.51 -2.77
N THR A 91 13.02 -2.50 -3.13
CA THR A 91 12.54 -1.80 -4.34
C THR A 91 12.30 -0.34 -4.02
N ILE A 92 13.16 0.54 -4.55
CA ILE A 92 13.17 1.99 -4.32
C ILE A 92 13.25 2.74 -5.65
N ALA A 93 13.06 4.07 -5.61
CA ALA A 93 13.20 4.88 -6.81
C ALA A 93 14.66 4.94 -7.31
N PRO A 94 14.90 5.08 -8.63
CA PRO A 94 16.24 5.21 -9.18
C PRO A 94 17.06 6.35 -8.56
N ALA A 95 16.45 7.51 -8.33
CA ALA A 95 17.10 8.64 -7.68
C ALA A 95 17.50 8.35 -6.22
N GLU A 96 16.68 7.61 -5.47
CA GLU A 96 16.97 7.20 -4.10
C GLU A 96 18.11 6.18 -4.05
N ALA A 97 18.16 5.24 -5.00
CA ALA A 97 19.25 4.30 -5.13
C ALA A 97 20.58 5.00 -5.42
N ALA A 98 20.58 5.99 -6.33
CA ALA A 98 21.75 6.82 -6.62
C ALA A 98 22.19 7.68 -5.41
N GLU A 99 21.23 8.20 -4.64
CA GLU A 99 21.52 8.96 -3.42
C GLU A 99 22.22 8.11 -2.37
N LEU A 100 21.66 6.91 -2.09
CA LEU A 100 22.25 5.98 -1.13
C LEU A 100 23.63 5.50 -1.57
N ALA A 101 23.82 5.20 -2.87
CA ALA A 101 25.13 4.84 -3.41
C ALA A 101 26.16 5.95 -3.21
N ARG A 102 25.83 7.21 -3.46
CA ARG A 102 26.72 8.34 -3.19
C ARG A 102 27.03 8.52 -1.70
N LYS A 103 26.04 8.30 -0.84
CA LYS A 103 26.15 8.49 0.62
C LYS A 103 27.04 7.47 1.30
N PHE A 104 26.98 6.22 0.86
CA PHE A 104 27.73 5.09 1.44
C PHE A 104 28.97 4.73 0.61
N GLY A 105 29.08 5.27 -0.61
CA GLY A 105 30.24 5.11 -1.49
C GLY A 105 30.57 3.65 -1.81
N PRO A 106 31.86 3.27 -1.83
CA PRO A 106 32.32 1.93 -2.21
C PRO A 106 31.78 0.78 -1.35
N SER A 107 31.27 1.09 -0.16
CA SER A 107 30.66 0.08 0.74
C SER A 107 29.21 -0.22 0.45
N TYR A 108 28.59 0.37 -0.61
CA TYR A 108 27.20 0.17 -0.95
C TYR A 108 27.01 -0.67 -2.21
N VAL A 109 26.15 -1.67 -2.11
CA VAL A 109 25.69 -2.48 -3.23
C VAL A 109 24.17 -2.40 -3.30
N HIS A 110 23.60 -2.01 -4.45
CA HIS A 110 22.18 -2.08 -4.73
C HIS A 110 21.86 -3.34 -5.52
N ALA A 111 21.00 -4.20 -4.98
CA ALA A 111 20.75 -5.52 -5.56
C ALA A 111 19.26 -5.91 -5.48
N PRO A 112 18.36 -5.20 -6.18
CA PRO A 112 16.94 -5.52 -6.19
C PRO A 112 16.69 -6.92 -6.78
N LEU A 113 15.65 -7.58 -6.26
CA LEU A 113 15.34 -8.98 -6.48
C LEU A 113 14.18 -9.16 -7.47
N LEU A 114 14.32 -10.10 -8.39
CA LEU A 114 13.27 -10.59 -9.27
C LEU A 114 12.95 -12.04 -8.88
N GLY A 115 11.74 -12.27 -8.39
CA GLY A 115 11.25 -13.57 -7.91
C GLY A 115 10.30 -13.42 -6.74
N SER A 116 9.70 -14.55 -6.35
CA SER A 116 8.78 -14.64 -5.23
C SER A 116 9.48 -15.02 -3.91
N VAL A 117 8.72 -15.08 -2.82
CA VAL A 117 9.17 -15.63 -1.54
C VAL A 117 9.69 -17.06 -1.69
N GLN A 118 9.01 -17.89 -2.50
CA GLN A 118 9.46 -19.26 -2.79
C GLN A 118 10.82 -19.26 -3.53
N ALA A 119 11.03 -18.36 -4.48
CA ALA A 119 12.30 -18.24 -5.16
C ALA A 119 13.44 -17.82 -4.21
N ALA A 120 13.16 -16.94 -3.24
CA ALA A 120 14.11 -16.56 -2.20
C ALA A 120 14.49 -17.75 -1.32
N THR A 121 13.49 -18.50 -0.82
CA THR A 121 13.72 -19.70 -0.01
C THR A 121 14.47 -20.80 -0.79
N GLY A 122 14.15 -20.94 -2.09
CA GLY A 122 14.76 -21.93 -2.98
C GLY A 122 16.14 -21.54 -3.52
N GLY A 123 16.60 -20.28 -3.34
CA GLY A 123 17.87 -19.81 -3.90
C GLY A 123 17.82 -19.66 -5.43
N THR A 124 16.67 -19.30 -5.99
CA THR A 124 16.44 -19.20 -7.45
C THR A 124 16.03 -17.79 -7.90
N LEU A 125 16.31 -16.77 -7.08
CA LEU A 125 16.07 -15.38 -7.46
C LEU A 125 16.94 -14.98 -8.67
N HIS A 126 16.46 -14.00 -9.43
CA HIS A 126 17.34 -13.21 -10.30
C HIS A 126 17.66 -11.88 -9.62
N ILE A 127 18.90 -11.53 -9.52
CA ILE A 127 19.39 -10.40 -8.73
C ILE A 127 20.10 -9.42 -9.67
N LEU A 128 19.69 -8.15 -9.66
CA LEU A 128 20.31 -7.09 -10.46
C LEU A 128 21.32 -6.36 -9.56
N ALA A 129 22.59 -6.74 -9.58
CA ALA A 129 23.58 -6.21 -8.65
C ALA A 129 24.41 -5.09 -9.27
N ALA A 130 24.51 -3.97 -8.56
CA ALA A 130 25.31 -2.81 -8.92
C ALA A 130 26.07 -2.26 -7.70
N ALA A 131 27.29 -1.83 -7.93
CA ALA A 131 28.14 -1.13 -6.96
C ALA A 131 28.76 0.12 -7.62
N ASP A 132 29.67 0.78 -6.91
CA ASP A 132 30.43 1.89 -7.48
C ASP A 132 31.20 1.41 -8.72
N PRO A 133 31.01 2.04 -9.88
CA PRO A 133 31.74 1.66 -11.11
C PRO A 133 33.25 1.77 -11.00
N ALA A 134 33.74 2.61 -10.09
CA ALA A 134 35.18 2.81 -9.86
C ALA A 134 35.79 1.78 -8.90
N ASP A 135 34.95 1.08 -8.10
CA ASP A 135 35.40 0.11 -7.11
C ASP A 135 34.43 -1.07 -6.96
N HIS A 136 34.80 -2.20 -7.54
CA HIS A 136 33.98 -3.44 -7.46
C HIS A 136 34.30 -4.28 -6.21
N HIS A 137 35.10 -3.80 -5.26
CA HIS A 137 35.51 -4.57 -4.08
C HIS A 137 34.33 -5.05 -3.23
N ALA A 138 33.32 -4.18 -2.98
CA ALA A 138 32.15 -4.57 -2.23
C ALA A 138 31.34 -5.65 -2.96
N LEU A 139 31.19 -5.53 -4.30
CA LEU A 139 30.47 -6.48 -5.12
C LEU A 139 31.13 -7.88 -5.08
N GLU A 140 32.44 -7.94 -5.17
CA GLU A 140 33.18 -9.18 -5.06
C GLU A 140 33.03 -9.85 -3.68
N ARG A 141 32.98 -9.05 -2.62
CA ARG A 141 32.81 -9.55 -1.25
C ARG A 141 31.38 -10.10 -1.03
N VAL A 142 30.33 -9.46 -1.56
CA VAL A 142 28.96 -9.91 -1.37
C VAL A 142 28.52 -10.98 -2.36
N ARG A 143 29.29 -11.24 -3.41
CA ARG A 143 28.96 -12.22 -4.44
C ARG A 143 28.57 -13.59 -3.88
N PRO A 144 29.31 -14.22 -2.95
CA PRO A 144 28.91 -15.53 -2.40
C PRO A 144 27.54 -15.51 -1.70
N VAL A 145 27.20 -14.38 -1.03
CA VAL A 145 25.88 -14.19 -0.41
C VAL A 145 24.81 -14.08 -1.48
N LEU A 146 25.03 -13.29 -2.53
CA LEU A 146 24.07 -13.15 -3.63
C LEU A 146 23.87 -14.48 -4.38
N GLU A 147 24.95 -15.23 -4.65
CA GLU A 147 24.90 -16.55 -5.31
C GLU A 147 24.16 -17.59 -4.47
N THR A 148 24.17 -17.47 -3.14
CA THR A 148 23.33 -18.29 -2.23
C THR A 148 21.83 -18.05 -2.46
N LEU A 149 21.46 -16.83 -2.87
CA LEU A 149 20.08 -16.41 -3.07
C LEU A 149 19.60 -16.62 -4.51
N GLY A 150 20.50 -16.72 -5.49
CA GLY A 150 20.12 -16.93 -6.88
C GLY A 150 21.15 -16.55 -7.93
N VAL A 151 20.69 -16.27 -9.13
CA VAL A 151 21.51 -15.90 -10.28
C VAL A 151 21.72 -14.39 -10.31
N VAL A 152 22.99 -13.95 -10.28
CA VAL A 152 23.37 -12.55 -10.27
C VAL A 152 23.58 -12.03 -11.69
N ARG A 153 22.97 -10.87 -11.99
CA ARG A 153 23.21 -10.08 -13.18
C ARG A 153 23.80 -8.75 -12.77
N TYR A 154 25.01 -8.47 -13.22
CA TYR A 154 25.68 -7.21 -12.95
C TYR A 154 25.15 -6.13 -13.90
N VAL A 155 24.94 -4.95 -13.36
CA VAL A 155 24.50 -3.75 -14.08
C VAL A 155 25.35 -2.55 -13.69
N ASP A 156 25.32 -1.49 -14.49
CA ASP A 156 26.31 -0.42 -14.45
C ASP A 156 26.30 0.37 -13.13
N ASP A 157 25.11 0.68 -12.60
CA ASP A 157 24.99 1.48 -11.39
C ASP A 157 23.66 1.21 -10.62
N ALA A 158 23.58 1.73 -9.40
CA ALA A 158 22.44 1.54 -8.51
C ALA A 158 21.11 2.09 -9.07
N SER A 159 21.17 3.22 -9.79
CA SER A 159 19.99 3.82 -10.43
C SER A 159 19.46 2.91 -11.55
N THR A 160 20.34 2.38 -12.36
CA THR A 160 20.02 1.43 -13.44
C THR A 160 19.42 0.14 -12.86
N ALA A 161 19.97 -0.42 -11.79
CA ALA A 161 19.43 -1.60 -11.13
C ALA A 161 18.00 -1.37 -10.61
N ALA A 162 17.76 -0.24 -9.96
CA ALA A 162 16.43 0.16 -9.48
C ALA A 162 15.45 0.37 -10.63
N ALA A 163 15.85 1.06 -11.70
CA ALA A 163 15.00 1.29 -12.87
C ALA A 163 14.59 -0.02 -13.55
N LEU A 164 15.53 -0.93 -13.78
CA LEU A 164 15.26 -2.25 -14.39
C LEU A 164 14.30 -3.09 -13.53
N LYS A 165 14.43 -3.02 -12.20
CA LYS A 165 13.48 -3.66 -11.28
C LYS A 165 12.07 -3.13 -11.46
N LEU A 166 11.89 -1.82 -11.53
CA LEU A 166 10.57 -1.19 -11.72
C LEU A 166 9.98 -1.53 -13.10
N ILE A 167 10.79 -1.58 -14.15
CA ILE A 167 10.37 -2.00 -15.49
C ILE A 167 9.89 -3.47 -15.48
N ALA A 168 10.61 -4.36 -14.80
CA ALA A 168 10.19 -5.76 -14.67
C ALA A 168 8.84 -5.88 -13.94
N ASN A 169 8.65 -5.10 -12.86
CA ASN A 169 7.38 -5.08 -12.13
C ASN A 169 6.24 -4.44 -12.94
N ASN A 170 6.52 -3.46 -13.82
CA ASN A 170 5.52 -2.93 -14.74
C ASN A 170 5.04 -4.00 -15.75
N SER A 171 5.94 -4.84 -16.24
CA SER A 171 5.55 -5.98 -17.08
C SER A 171 4.64 -6.97 -16.34
N LEU A 172 4.94 -7.24 -15.05
CA LEU A 172 4.06 -8.06 -14.21
C LEU A 172 2.69 -7.41 -13.99
N ALA A 173 2.65 -6.12 -13.68
CA ALA A 173 1.40 -5.38 -13.51
C ALA A 173 0.54 -5.44 -14.79
N GLY A 174 1.14 -5.21 -15.96
CA GLY A 174 0.48 -5.36 -17.25
C GLY A 174 -0.08 -6.77 -17.49
N ALA A 175 0.68 -7.80 -17.11
CA ALA A 175 0.24 -9.20 -17.24
C ALA A 175 -0.95 -9.52 -16.32
N VAL A 176 -0.96 -9.01 -15.08
CA VAL A 176 -2.09 -9.17 -14.14
C VAL A 176 -3.36 -8.53 -14.69
N LEU A 177 -3.26 -7.32 -15.24
CA LEU A 177 -4.41 -6.62 -15.82
C LEU A 177 -4.91 -7.30 -17.11
N ALA A 178 -4.01 -7.77 -17.96
CA ALA A 178 -4.37 -8.53 -19.16
C ALA A 178 -5.06 -9.86 -18.82
N LEU A 179 -4.58 -10.53 -17.75
CA LEU A 179 -5.22 -11.75 -17.24
C LEU A 179 -6.63 -11.44 -16.72
N ARG A 180 -6.80 -10.34 -15.97
CA ARG A 180 -8.10 -9.87 -15.50
C ARG A 180 -9.07 -9.69 -16.66
N ASP A 181 -8.65 -8.98 -17.69
CA ASP A 181 -9.51 -8.69 -18.83
C ASP A 181 -9.88 -9.98 -19.58
N SER A 182 -8.93 -10.91 -19.74
CA SER A 182 -9.17 -12.23 -20.38
C SER A 182 -10.17 -13.06 -19.57
N LEU A 183 -10.05 -13.08 -18.24
CA LEU A 183 -10.96 -13.83 -17.37
C LEU A 183 -12.38 -13.24 -17.38
N ARG A 184 -12.51 -11.90 -17.43
CA ARG A 184 -13.80 -11.20 -17.57
C ARG A 184 -14.49 -11.53 -18.88
N GLN A 185 -13.77 -11.51 -20.00
CA GLN A 185 -14.33 -11.90 -21.29
C GLN A 185 -14.78 -13.35 -21.28
N ALA A 186 -14.01 -14.24 -20.68
CA ALA A 186 -14.36 -15.65 -20.56
C ALA A 186 -15.64 -15.85 -19.70
N ASP A 187 -15.78 -15.13 -18.61
CA ASP A 187 -16.99 -15.15 -17.76
C ASP A 187 -18.20 -14.62 -18.53
N ALA A 188 -18.06 -13.54 -19.31
CA ALA A 188 -19.12 -12.99 -20.16
C ALA A 188 -19.56 -13.98 -21.28
N LEU A 189 -18.65 -14.81 -21.77
CA LEU A 189 -18.93 -15.86 -22.73
C LEU A 189 -19.44 -17.16 -22.08
N GLY A 190 -19.55 -17.22 -20.75
CA GLY A 190 -20.00 -18.42 -20.03
C GLY A 190 -19.00 -19.58 -20.07
N LEU A 191 -17.71 -19.31 -20.32
CA LEU A 191 -16.69 -20.35 -20.43
C LEU A 191 -16.29 -20.89 -19.04
N PRO A 192 -16.09 -22.22 -18.90
CA PRO A 192 -15.61 -22.80 -17.65
C PRO A 192 -14.20 -22.29 -17.28
N ARG A 193 -14.05 -21.74 -16.07
CA ARG A 193 -12.81 -21.15 -15.58
C ARG A 193 -11.60 -22.07 -15.74
N ALA A 194 -11.74 -23.36 -15.43
CA ALA A 194 -10.65 -24.35 -15.56
C ALA A 194 -10.12 -24.44 -17.01
N GLN A 195 -11.02 -24.53 -17.99
CA GLN A 195 -10.65 -24.59 -19.40
C GLN A 195 -9.97 -23.31 -19.88
N VAL A 196 -10.44 -22.14 -19.40
CA VAL A 196 -9.83 -20.84 -19.71
C VAL A 196 -8.40 -20.80 -19.18
N LEU A 197 -8.18 -21.20 -17.91
CA LEU A 197 -6.86 -21.24 -17.33
C LEU A 197 -5.92 -22.22 -18.07
N ASP A 198 -6.42 -23.39 -18.48
CA ASP A 198 -5.65 -24.35 -19.25
C ASP A 198 -5.13 -23.75 -20.58
N ILE A 199 -5.96 -22.97 -21.27
CA ILE A 199 -5.57 -22.30 -22.52
C ILE A 199 -4.64 -21.12 -22.27
N LEU A 200 -4.90 -20.30 -21.24
CA LEU A 200 -4.04 -19.16 -20.92
C LEU A 200 -2.65 -19.61 -20.43
N GLU A 201 -2.56 -20.80 -19.83
CA GLU A 201 -1.29 -21.39 -19.41
C GLU A 201 -0.37 -21.75 -20.59
N LEU A 202 -0.93 -22.10 -21.75
CA LEU A 202 -0.18 -22.35 -22.99
C LEU A 202 0.32 -21.07 -23.66
N GLY A 203 -0.23 -19.90 -23.29
CA GLY A 203 0.04 -18.63 -23.94
C GLY A 203 1.05 -17.75 -23.21
N GLN A 204 1.06 -16.45 -23.55
CA GLN A 204 1.99 -15.45 -23.02
C GLN A 204 1.84 -15.22 -21.49
N LEU A 205 0.67 -15.51 -20.94
CA LEU A 205 0.38 -15.40 -19.51
C LEU A 205 0.73 -16.67 -18.72
N GLY A 206 1.24 -17.71 -19.39
CA GLY A 206 1.42 -19.04 -18.82
C GLY A 206 2.19 -19.05 -17.51
N GLY A 207 3.32 -18.38 -17.46
CA GLY A 207 4.12 -18.30 -16.24
C GLY A 207 3.41 -17.65 -15.05
N LEU A 208 2.50 -16.69 -15.29
CA LEU A 208 1.67 -16.09 -14.25
C LEU A 208 0.55 -17.04 -13.83
N VAL A 209 -0.15 -17.62 -14.80
CA VAL A 209 -1.26 -18.57 -14.57
C VAL A 209 -0.77 -19.77 -13.77
N THR A 210 0.33 -20.42 -14.16
CA THR A 210 0.90 -21.57 -13.45
C THR A 210 1.19 -21.24 -11.98
N ARG A 211 1.88 -20.14 -11.73
CA ARG A 211 2.24 -19.74 -10.34
C ARG A 211 1.04 -19.37 -9.48
N LYS A 212 -0.01 -18.81 -10.09
CA LYS A 212 -1.20 -18.30 -9.35
C LYS A 212 -2.45 -19.15 -9.54
N ARG A 213 -2.34 -20.31 -10.15
CA ARG A 213 -3.48 -21.16 -10.54
C ARG A 213 -4.42 -21.45 -9.37
N ALA A 214 -3.88 -21.73 -8.19
CA ALA A 214 -4.69 -22.03 -7.00
C ALA A 214 -5.61 -20.85 -6.61
N PHE A 215 -5.10 -19.61 -6.70
CA PHE A 215 -5.89 -18.40 -6.44
C PHE A 215 -6.89 -18.11 -7.56
N LEU A 216 -6.49 -18.35 -8.82
CA LEU A 216 -7.30 -18.04 -10.00
C LEU A 216 -8.47 -19.01 -10.21
N ALA A 217 -8.34 -20.24 -9.76
CA ALA A 217 -9.36 -21.28 -9.89
C ALA A 217 -10.50 -21.11 -8.87
N ASP A 218 -10.23 -20.51 -7.72
CA ASP A 218 -11.21 -20.28 -6.67
C ASP A 218 -11.97 -18.98 -6.88
N ARG A 219 -13.23 -19.07 -7.34
CA ARG A 219 -14.11 -17.89 -7.49
C ARG A 219 -14.54 -17.26 -6.15
N SER A 220 -14.39 -17.99 -5.05
CA SER A 220 -14.71 -17.48 -3.70
C SER A 220 -13.61 -16.59 -3.14
N ALA A 221 -12.41 -16.62 -3.73
CA ALA A 221 -11.30 -15.71 -3.36
C ALA A 221 -11.58 -14.23 -3.71
N THR A 222 -12.68 -13.93 -4.40
CA THR A 222 -13.20 -12.57 -4.63
C THR A 222 -14.07 -12.07 -3.47
N ALA A 223 -14.15 -12.82 -2.35
CA ALA A 223 -14.92 -12.39 -1.18
C ALA A 223 -14.39 -11.05 -0.63
N PRO A 224 -15.31 -10.14 -0.23
CA PRO A 224 -14.96 -8.84 0.31
C PRO A 224 -14.06 -8.98 1.54
N ALA A 225 -13.48 -7.89 2.03
CA ALA A 225 -12.50 -7.70 3.10
C ALA A 225 -12.57 -8.61 4.37
N THR A 226 -13.41 -9.64 4.37
CA THR A 226 -13.54 -10.70 5.37
C THR A 226 -12.86 -12.01 4.95
N ALA A 227 -11.97 -11.97 3.93
CA ALA A 227 -11.17 -13.16 3.60
C ALA A 227 -10.45 -13.64 4.86
N PRO A 228 -10.49 -14.95 5.16
CA PRO A 228 -9.90 -15.47 6.39
C PRO A 228 -8.42 -15.10 6.42
N ALA A 229 -7.90 -14.76 7.61
CA ALA A 229 -6.51 -14.35 7.84
C ALA A 229 -5.46 -15.30 7.20
N THR A 230 -5.85 -16.54 6.88
CA THR A 230 -5.05 -17.53 6.16
C THR A 230 -4.77 -17.15 4.70
N ALA A 231 -5.68 -16.45 4.00
CA ALA A 231 -5.46 -16.03 2.61
C ALA A 231 -4.50 -14.84 2.51
N LEU A 232 -4.52 -13.94 3.51
CA LEU A 232 -3.57 -12.83 3.63
C LEU A 232 -2.15 -13.32 3.99
N ALA A 233 -2.06 -14.39 4.79
CA ALA A 233 -0.78 -14.97 5.22
C ALA A 233 0.01 -15.64 4.08
N THR A 234 -0.64 -15.98 2.96
CA THR A 234 -0.03 -16.70 1.83
C THR A 234 0.32 -15.81 0.64
N ALA A 235 0.02 -14.51 0.67
CA ALA A 235 0.37 -13.61 -0.42
C ALA A 235 1.89 -13.56 -0.62
N GLU A 236 2.37 -13.90 -1.81
CA GLU A 236 3.80 -13.84 -2.16
C GLU A 236 4.22 -12.43 -2.59
N PHE A 237 3.33 -11.75 -3.31
CA PHE A 237 3.50 -10.35 -3.71
C PHE A 237 2.14 -9.65 -3.65
N THR A 238 2.05 -8.53 -2.94
CA THR A 238 0.79 -7.87 -2.66
C THR A 238 0.44 -6.81 -3.71
N ILE A 239 -0.86 -6.55 -3.86
CA ILE A 239 -1.38 -5.48 -4.73
C ILE A 239 -0.76 -4.14 -4.34
N GLY A 240 -0.71 -3.81 -3.03
CA GLY A 240 -0.15 -2.56 -2.54
C GLY A 240 1.34 -2.40 -2.83
N ALA A 241 2.13 -3.48 -2.72
CA ALA A 241 3.55 -3.44 -3.08
C ALA A 241 3.75 -3.20 -4.58
N LEU A 242 2.93 -3.85 -5.44
CA LEU A 242 2.99 -3.64 -6.88
C LEU A 242 2.52 -2.23 -7.27
N ALA A 243 1.46 -1.72 -6.65
CA ALA A 243 0.95 -0.36 -6.87
C ALA A 243 1.99 0.70 -6.47
N LYS A 244 2.67 0.53 -5.32
CA LYS A 244 3.79 1.38 -4.91
C LYS A 244 4.90 1.40 -5.98
N ASP A 245 5.29 0.23 -6.49
CA ASP A 245 6.33 0.15 -7.51
C ASP A 245 5.93 0.85 -8.81
N MET A 246 4.64 0.79 -9.19
CA MET A 246 4.12 1.52 -10.34
C MET A 246 4.12 3.03 -10.12
N ALA A 247 3.81 3.50 -8.92
CA ALA A 247 3.91 4.91 -8.56
C ALA A 247 5.36 5.42 -8.64
N LEU A 248 6.32 4.64 -8.13
CA LEU A 248 7.75 4.97 -8.24
C LEU A 248 8.20 5.06 -9.71
N LEU A 249 7.75 4.13 -10.57
CA LEU A 249 8.09 4.15 -11.98
C LEU A 249 7.46 5.34 -12.70
N ALA A 250 6.19 5.64 -12.45
CA ALA A 250 5.50 6.79 -13.02
C ALA A 250 6.20 8.10 -12.68
N ALA A 251 6.58 8.28 -11.41
CA ALA A 251 7.31 9.45 -10.95
C ALA A 251 8.70 9.54 -11.59
N ALA A 252 9.44 8.43 -11.66
CA ALA A 252 10.79 8.41 -12.22
C ALA A 252 10.83 8.64 -13.74
N SER A 253 9.82 8.14 -14.47
CA SER A 253 9.74 8.29 -15.94
C SER A 253 9.04 9.58 -16.38
N ASN A 254 8.41 10.29 -15.45
CA ASN A 254 7.54 11.45 -15.73
C ASN A 254 6.49 11.14 -16.83
N ALA A 255 5.97 9.93 -16.82
CA ALA A 255 5.02 9.42 -17.81
C ALA A 255 3.86 8.69 -17.14
N PRO A 256 2.61 8.90 -17.60
CA PRO A 256 1.46 8.18 -17.06
C PRO A 256 1.57 6.69 -17.38
N LEU A 257 1.29 5.85 -16.37
CA LEU A 257 1.29 4.40 -16.51
C LEU A 257 -0.15 3.86 -16.38
N ARG A 258 -0.63 3.17 -17.42
CA ARG A 258 -1.94 2.49 -17.38
C ARG A 258 -2.01 1.42 -16.29
N SER A 259 -0.90 0.73 -16.04
CA SER A 259 -0.79 -0.27 -14.99
C SER A 259 -0.96 0.34 -13.59
N ALA A 260 -0.44 1.55 -13.35
CA ALA A 260 -0.63 2.26 -12.08
C ALA A 260 -2.11 2.59 -11.86
N ALA A 261 -2.78 3.17 -12.85
CA ALA A 261 -4.21 3.46 -12.77
C ALA A 261 -5.05 2.20 -12.58
N GLY A 262 -4.80 1.15 -13.39
CA GLY A 262 -5.57 -0.09 -13.33
C GLY A 262 -5.41 -0.86 -12.00
N LEU A 263 -4.29 -0.72 -11.31
CA LEU A 263 -4.09 -1.29 -9.98
C LEU A 263 -4.72 -0.41 -8.89
N ALA A 264 -4.61 0.92 -9.00
CA ALA A 264 -5.24 1.85 -8.06
C ALA A 264 -6.76 1.74 -8.06
N ASP A 265 -7.35 1.49 -9.24
CA ASP A 265 -8.79 1.29 -9.42
C ASP A 265 -9.26 -0.15 -9.13
N THR A 266 -8.38 -1.04 -8.67
CA THR A 266 -8.76 -2.42 -8.33
C THR A 266 -9.38 -2.44 -6.93
N PRO A 267 -10.67 -2.82 -6.78
CA PRO A 267 -11.33 -2.88 -5.49
C PRO A 267 -10.90 -4.16 -4.75
N ALA A 268 -9.74 -4.09 -4.10
CA ALA A 268 -9.19 -5.22 -3.34
C ALA A 268 -8.28 -4.71 -2.21
N ASP A 269 -8.13 -5.52 -1.16
CA ASP A 269 -7.19 -5.25 -0.08
C ASP A 269 -5.76 -5.14 -0.63
N PRO A 270 -5.01 -4.06 -0.35
CA PRO A 270 -3.62 -3.91 -0.76
C PRO A 270 -2.69 -5.02 -0.26
N GLU A 271 -3.01 -5.64 0.87
CA GLU A 271 -2.25 -6.77 1.42
C GLU A 271 -2.61 -8.10 0.75
N ALA A 272 -3.67 -8.13 -0.07
CA ALA A 272 -4.02 -9.31 -0.85
C ALA A 272 -2.96 -9.60 -1.93
N ASP A 273 -2.87 -10.88 -2.32
CA ASP A 273 -2.00 -11.29 -3.42
C ASP A 273 -2.45 -10.65 -4.76
N ILE A 274 -1.49 -10.36 -5.63
CA ILE A 274 -1.75 -9.78 -6.96
C ILE A 274 -2.72 -10.61 -7.82
N ALA A 275 -2.88 -11.91 -7.54
CA ALA A 275 -3.85 -12.76 -8.23
C ALA A 275 -5.30 -12.30 -7.97
N VAL A 276 -5.58 -11.68 -6.81
CA VAL A 276 -6.89 -11.10 -6.50
C VAL A 276 -7.23 -9.96 -7.46
N ALA A 277 -6.24 -9.17 -7.86
CA ALA A 277 -6.46 -8.11 -8.86
C ALA A 277 -6.87 -8.68 -10.23
N ALA A 278 -6.41 -9.90 -10.58
CA ALA A 278 -6.80 -10.58 -11.81
C ALA A 278 -8.22 -11.16 -11.76
N THR A 279 -8.75 -11.42 -10.56
CA THR A 279 -10.12 -11.97 -10.36
C THR A 279 -11.13 -10.93 -9.87
N ALA A 280 -10.69 -9.71 -9.60
CA ALA A 280 -11.54 -8.63 -9.15
C ALA A 280 -12.74 -8.40 -10.11
N PRO A 281 -13.95 -8.17 -9.57
CA PRO A 281 -15.14 -7.98 -10.39
C PRO A 281 -14.98 -6.80 -11.35
N ALA A 282 -15.71 -6.83 -12.45
CA ALA A 282 -15.81 -5.69 -13.34
C ALA A 282 -16.53 -4.57 -12.59
N VAL A 283 -15.79 -3.53 -12.27
CA VAL A 283 -16.39 -2.26 -11.88
C VAL A 283 -16.51 -1.45 -13.17
N GLU A 284 -17.73 -1.13 -13.57
CA GLU A 284 -17.94 -0.20 -14.68
C GLU A 284 -17.23 1.11 -14.34
N ASP A 285 -16.46 1.67 -15.26
CA ASP A 285 -15.79 2.96 -15.04
C ASP A 285 -16.76 4.06 -14.61
N ALA A 286 -18.00 3.95 -15.06
CA ALA A 286 -19.06 4.88 -14.72
C ALA A 286 -19.40 4.91 -13.21
N VAL A 287 -19.33 3.77 -12.49
CA VAL A 287 -19.62 3.75 -11.03
C VAL A 287 -18.43 4.28 -10.22
N LEU A 288 -17.22 4.21 -10.77
CA LEU A 288 -16.03 4.78 -10.16
C LEU A 288 -15.98 6.31 -10.25
N GLU A 289 -16.62 6.92 -11.25
CA GLU A 289 -16.48 8.36 -11.50
C GLU A 289 -16.92 9.25 -10.34
N PRO A 290 -18.09 9.04 -9.69
CA PRO A 290 -18.44 9.83 -8.50
C PRO A 290 -17.48 9.63 -7.33
N LEU A 291 -16.88 8.45 -7.15
CA LEU A 291 -15.88 8.20 -6.12
C LEU A 291 -14.54 8.92 -6.43
N ARG A 292 -14.14 8.92 -7.70
CA ARG A 292 -12.98 9.69 -8.18
C ARG A 292 -13.20 11.20 -8.01
N ALA A 293 -14.41 11.68 -8.30
CA ALA A 293 -14.77 13.08 -8.06
C ALA A 293 -14.71 13.42 -6.56
N TYR A 294 -15.20 12.54 -5.69
CA TYR A 294 -15.07 12.71 -4.24
C TYR A 294 -13.59 12.79 -3.81
N ILE A 295 -12.73 11.92 -4.31
CA ILE A 295 -11.27 11.97 -4.05
C ILE A 295 -10.67 13.30 -4.52
N ARG A 296 -11.01 13.77 -5.73
CA ARG A 296 -10.55 15.06 -6.26
C ARG A 296 -11.00 16.23 -5.38
N GLY A 297 -12.25 16.21 -4.91
CA GLY A 297 -12.79 17.24 -4.03
C GLY A 297 -11.97 17.39 -2.74
N HIS A 298 -11.60 16.29 -2.14
CA HIS A 298 -10.71 16.31 -0.96
C HIS A 298 -9.29 16.73 -1.29
N ALA A 299 -8.73 16.29 -2.41
CA ALA A 299 -7.36 16.59 -2.79
C ALA A 299 -7.15 18.07 -3.15
N THR A 300 -8.16 18.69 -3.80
CA THR A 300 -8.07 20.08 -4.27
C THR A 300 -8.75 21.07 -3.33
N GLY A 301 -9.60 20.59 -2.43
CA GLY A 301 -10.49 21.42 -1.62
C GLY A 301 -11.56 22.14 -2.45
N ASP A 302 -11.78 21.75 -3.73
CA ASP A 302 -12.80 22.33 -4.59
C ASP A 302 -14.17 21.66 -4.40
N PRO A 303 -15.16 22.41 -3.86
CA PRO A 303 -16.48 21.84 -3.59
C PRO A 303 -17.28 21.49 -4.85
N SER A 304 -16.89 21.93 -6.05
CA SER A 304 -17.57 21.55 -7.30
C SER A 304 -17.51 20.04 -7.53
N HIS A 305 -16.39 19.41 -7.21
CA HIS A 305 -16.21 17.98 -7.35
C HIS A 305 -17.18 17.16 -6.46
N PHE A 306 -17.53 17.66 -5.27
CA PHE A 306 -18.52 17.01 -4.42
C PHE A 306 -19.94 17.16 -5.01
N ARG A 307 -20.27 18.34 -5.57
CA ARG A 307 -21.57 18.55 -6.26
C ARG A 307 -21.71 17.65 -7.49
N ASP A 308 -20.61 17.38 -8.19
CA ASP A 308 -20.58 16.45 -9.32
C ASP A 308 -20.69 14.98 -8.86
N ALA A 309 -20.18 14.65 -7.68
CA ALA A 309 -20.16 13.29 -7.15
C ALA A 309 -21.51 12.88 -6.53
N PHE A 310 -22.15 13.77 -5.78
CA PHE A 310 -23.30 13.47 -4.95
C PHE A 310 -24.63 13.88 -5.57
N LEU A 311 -25.71 13.20 -5.15
CA LEU A 311 -27.04 13.73 -5.34
C LEU A 311 -27.24 15.00 -4.48
N PRO A 312 -28.04 15.99 -4.93
CA PRO A 312 -28.32 17.19 -4.13
C PRO A 312 -28.94 16.92 -2.76
N THR A 313 -29.64 15.78 -2.63
CA THR A 313 -30.32 15.33 -1.41
C THR A 313 -29.42 14.50 -0.50
N ALA A 314 -28.16 14.28 -0.88
CA ALA A 314 -27.23 13.43 -0.11
C ALA A 314 -26.88 14.04 1.24
N HIS A 315 -26.65 13.19 2.20
CA HIS A 315 -26.11 13.53 3.53
C HIS A 315 -24.79 12.81 3.75
N ILE A 316 -23.95 13.45 4.54
CA ILE A 316 -22.69 12.90 5.04
C ILE A 316 -22.85 12.70 6.55
N GLU A 317 -22.85 11.44 6.97
CA GLU A 317 -23.28 11.05 8.32
C GLU A 317 -22.17 10.30 9.05
N GLY A 318 -22.14 10.44 10.37
CA GLY A 318 -21.18 9.70 11.21
C GLY A 318 -21.39 9.97 12.68
N VAL A 319 -20.47 9.45 13.47
CA VAL A 319 -20.41 9.75 14.92
C VAL A 319 -19.11 10.51 15.17
N ARG A 320 -19.23 11.71 15.74
CA ARG A 320 -18.14 12.58 16.13
C ARG A 320 -18.25 12.88 17.62
N ASP A 321 -17.20 12.60 18.38
CA ASP A 321 -17.13 12.84 19.84
C ASP A 321 -18.33 12.23 20.60
N GLY A 322 -18.78 11.05 20.13
CA GLY A 322 -19.92 10.33 20.72
C GLY A 322 -21.30 10.84 20.29
N ALA A 323 -21.38 11.91 19.50
CA ALA A 323 -22.64 12.45 18.98
C ALA A 323 -22.85 12.10 17.49
N PHE A 324 -24.10 11.82 17.11
CA PHE A 324 -24.48 11.68 15.73
C PHE A 324 -24.40 13.04 15.03
N VAL A 325 -23.78 13.06 13.85
CA VAL A 325 -23.71 14.22 12.97
C VAL A 325 -24.20 13.85 11.58
N SER A 326 -24.92 14.78 10.95
CA SER A 326 -25.44 14.63 9.57
C SER A 326 -25.36 15.99 8.89
N TRP A 327 -24.56 16.09 7.85
CA TRP A 327 -24.46 17.30 7.04
C TRP A 327 -25.17 17.10 5.71
N PRO A 328 -26.17 17.93 5.37
CA PRO A 328 -26.62 18.04 4.00
C PRO A 328 -25.45 18.39 3.07
N LEU A 329 -25.49 17.93 1.82
CA LEU A 329 -24.40 18.16 0.87
C LEU A 329 -23.95 19.64 0.77
N ALA A 330 -24.91 20.58 0.83
CA ALA A 330 -24.61 22.01 0.75
C ALA A 330 -23.73 22.49 1.93
N GLU A 331 -24.03 22.02 3.14
CA GLU A 331 -23.23 22.34 4.34
C GLU A 331 -21.88 21.65 4.29
N TYR A 332 -21.83 20.41 3.86
CA TYR A 332 -20.55 19.69 3.66
C TYR A 332 -19.64 20.41 2.65
N CYS A 333 -20.19 20.86 1.51
CA CYS A 333 -19.45 21.63 0.52
C CYS A 333 -18.93 22.97 1.07
N ALA A 334 -19.62 23.58 2.03
CA ALA A 334 -19.19 24.85 2.63
C ALA A 334 -17.93 24.73 3.50
N LEU A 335 -17.54 23.50 3.89
CA LEU A 335 -16.30 23.25 4.61
C LEU A 335 -15.06 23.39 3.72
N PHE A 336 -15.19 23.45 2.39
CA PHE A 336 -14.11 23.47 1.43
C PHE A 336 -14.02 24.83 0.73
N HIS A 337 -12.79 25.37 0.62
CA HIS A 337 -12.54 26.75 0.17
C HIS A 337 -11.65 26.84 -1.09
N GLY A 338 -11.60 25.79 -1.90
CA GLY A 338 -10.82 25.74 -3.15
C GLY A 338 -9.30 25.68 -2.94
N ARG A 339 -8.86 25.14 -1.81
CA ARG A 339 -7.43 24.98 -1.50
C ARG A 339 -7.17 23.57 -0.98
N SER A 340 -6.09 22.96 -1.47
CA SER A 340 -5.59 21.69 -0.92
C SER A 340 -5.17 21.88 0.55
N ALA A 341 -5.30 20.82 1.33
CA ALA A 341 -4.79 20.81 2.70
C ALA A 341 -3.27 21.00 2.73
N PRO A 342 -2.71 21.66 3.76
CA PRO A 342 -1.26 21.87 3.86
C PRO A 342 -0.44 20.58 3.86
N ASP A 343 -1.03 19.50 4.32
CA ASP A 343 -0.43 18.15 4.43
C ASP A 343 -0.93 17.17 3.34
N GLU A 344 -1.47 17.67 2.23
CA GLU A 344 -2.07 16.84 1.17
C GLU A 344 -1.11 15.77 0.64
N GLU A 345 0.18 16.05 0.56
CA GLU A 345 1.21 15.10 0.11
C GLU A 345 1.30 13.84 1.00
N THR A 346 0.86 13.93 2.26
CA THR A 346 0.85 12.81 3.21
C THR A 346 -0.50 12.10 3.29
N ARG A 347 -1.54 12.66 2.65
CA ARG A 347 -2.88 12.11 2.65
C ARG A 347 -3.05 11.04 1.59
N SER A 348 -3.84 10.04 1.90
CA SER A 348 -4.22 9.01 0.91
C SER A 348 -5.70 8.71 0.98
N ARG A 349 -6.26 8.33 -0.17
CA ARG A 349 -7.66 7.96 -0.32
C ARG A 349 -7.74 6.77 -1.27
N ARG A 350 -8.27 5.68 -0.79
CA ARG A 350 -8.28 4.40 -1.52
C ARG A 350 -9.68 3.79 -1.52
N ILE A 351 -10.13 3.41 -2.70
CA ILE A 351 -11.35 2.62 -2.84
C ILE A 351 -11.00 1.16 -2.50
N ASP A 352 -11.62 0.62 -1.44
CA ASP A 352 -11.32 -0.73 -0.93
C ASP A 352 -12.21 -1.79 -1.56
N ALA A 353 -13.49 -1.47 -1.75
CA ALA A 353 -14.47 -2.38 -2.31
C ALA A 353 -15.60 -1.61 -3.03
N ILE A 354 -16.15 -2.22 -4.06
CA ILE A 354 -17.39 -1.79 -4.72
C ILE A 354 -18.22 -3.02 -5.04
N ASP A 355 -19.51 -2.96 -4.71
CA ASP A 355 -20.47 -4.00 -5.03
C ASP A 355 -21.65 -3.37 -5.78
N VAL A 356 -21.93 -3.84 -7.00
CA VAL A 356 -22.91 -3.27 -7.92
C VAL A 356 -24.08 -4.22 -8.12
N HIS A 357 -25.28 -3.73 -7.87
CA HIS A 357 -26.54 -4.47 -8.01
C HIS A 357 -27.52 -3.70 -8.91
N GLY A 358 -27.38 -3.85 -10.22
CA GLY A 358 -28.23 -3.17 -11.20
C GLY A 358 -28.06 -1.64 -11.17
N THR A 359 -29.01 -0.90 -10.63
CA THR A 359 -28.98 0.56 -10.54
C THR A 359 -28.50 1.09 -9.18
N VAL A 360 -28.12 0.23 -8.27
CA VAL A 360 -27.57 0.61 -6.96
C VAL A 360 -26.21 -0.03 -6.73
N ALA A 361 -25.35 0.64 -5.97
CA ALA A 361 -24.05 0.10 -5.58
C ALA A 361 -23.67 0.58 -4.18
N THR A 362 -22.80 -0.20 -3.52
CA THR A 362 -22.10 0.22 -2.32
C THR A 362 -20.62 0.31 -2.58
N ALA A 363 -19.93 1.22 -1.91
CA ALA A 363 -18.48 1.31 -1.95
C ALA A 363 -17.93 1.57 -0.55
N THR A 364 -16.73 1.06 -0.31
CA THR A 364 -15.97 1.33 0.90
C THR A 364 -14.65 1.99 0.51
N MET A 365 -14.25 3.03 1.25
CA MET A 365 -13.01 3.78 1.01
C MET A 365 -12.28 4.02 2.32
N THR A 366 -10.97 3.80 2.33
CA THR A 366 -10.10 4.22 3.42
C THR A 366 -9.44 5.56 3.09
N LEU A 367 -9.53 6.51 4.02
CA LEU A 367 -8.85 7.79 3.95
C LEU A 367 -7.83 7.89 5.10
N VAL A 368 -6.62 8.35 4.78
CA VAL A 368 -5.59 8.69 5.78
C VAL A 368 -5.30 10.17 5.67
N HIS A 369 -5.60 10.92 6.73
CA HIS A 369 -5.40 12.36 6.83
C HIS A 369 -4.56 12.67 8.06
N GLY A 370 -3.25 12.83 7.86
CA GLY A 370 -2.31 12.99 8.97
C GLY A 370 -2.30 11.76 9.89
N ALA A 371 -2.61 11.95 11.18
CA ALA A 371 -2.70 10.87 12.16
C ALA A 371 -4.04 10.12 12.15
N ASP A 372 -5.04 10.63 11.43
CA ASP A 372 -6.38 10.08 11.40
C ASP A 372 -6.59 9.13 10.24
N THR A 373 -7.26 8.02 10.52
CA THR A 373 -7.74 7.08 9.49
C THR A 373 -9.27 7.05 9.55
N PHE A 374 -9.89 7.13 8.38
CA PHE A 374 -11.35 7.04 8.23
C PHE A 374 -11.71 5.86 7.35
N THR A 375 -12.82 5.21 7.67
CA THR A 375 -13.52 4.31 6.76
C THR A 375 -14.80 4.99 6.32
N ASP A 376 -14.91 5.29 5.04
CA ASP A 376 -16.09 5.84 4.41
C ASP A 376 -16.88 4.72 3.72
N ILE A 377 -18.19 4.70 3.91
CA ILE A 377 -19.12 3.80 3.22
C ILE A 377 -20.07 4.66 2.40
N PHE A 378 -20.17 4.34 1.11
CA PHE A 378 -21.00 5.05 0.16
C PHE A 378 -22.15 4.18 -0.30
N LEU A 379 -23.31 4.79 -0.44
CA LEU A 379 -24.44 4.27 -1.21
C LEU A 379 -24.51 5.04 -2.52
N LEU A 380 -24.42 4.33 -3.66
CA LEU A 380 -24.50 4.92 -4.99
C LEU A 380 -25.78 4.47 -5.69
N ILE A 381 -26.27 5.33 -6.56
CA ILE A 381 -27.44 5.05 -7.39
C ILE A 381 -27.20 5.57 -8.81
N ARG A 382 -27.68 4.84 -9.81
CA ARG A 382 -27.67 5.26 -11.22
C ARG A 382 -28.97 5.98 -11.55
N VAL A 383 -28.86 7.28 -11.87
CA VAL A 383 -29.95 8.16 -12.25
C VAL A 383 -29.61 8.75 -13.62
N ASP A 384 -30.54 8.69 -14.58
CA ASP A 384 -30.36 9.22 -15.95
C ASP A 384 -29.01 8.80 -16.58
N ASP A 385 -28.72 7.49 -16.51
CA ASP A 385 -27.47 6.85 -16.98
C ASP A 385 -26.18 7.34 -16.31
N SER A 386 -26.28 8.11 -15.25
CA SER A 386 -25.13 8.60 -14.47
C SER A 386 -25.17 8.07 -13.04
N TRP A 387 -24.02 7.56 -12.56
CA TRP A 387 -23.89 7.19 -11.16
C TRP A 387 -23.68 8.43 -10.29
N ARG A 388 -24.32 8.44 -9.11
CA ARG A 388 -24.18 9.49 -8.09
C ARG A 388 -24.13 8.86 -6.71
N ILE A 389 -23.44 9.49 -5.78
CA ILE A 389 -23.48 9.12 -4.37
C ILE A 389 -24.79 9.62 -3.75
N ALA A 390 -25.64 8.69 -3.32
CA ALA A 390 -26.92 8.99 -2.69
C ALA A 390 -26.77 9.32 -1.21
N ASN A 391 -25.82 8.68 -0.53
CA ASN A 391 -25.45 8.96 0.86
C ASN A 391 -24.06 8.47 1.18
N LYS A 392 -23.46 9.03 2.24
CA LYS A 392 -22.16 8.61 2.75
C LYS A 392 -22.19 8.53 4.27
N THR A 393 -21.66 7.45 4.84
CA THR A 393 -21.38 7.36 6.26
C THR A 393 -19.88 7.19 6.48
N TYR A 394 -19.38 7.61 7.66
CA TYR A 394 -17.97 7.47 7.98
C TYR A 394 -17.74 7.01 9.42
N HIS A 395 -16.64 6.30 9.62
CA HIS A 395 -16.09 5.99 10.92
C HIS A 395 -14.66 6.54 11.01
N ARG A 396 -14.35 7.31 12.07
CA ARG A 396 -12.99 7.76 12.39
C ARG A 396 -12.36 6.76 13.36
N HIS A 397 -11.28 6.14 12.92
CA HIS A 397 -10.45 5.30 13.79
C HIS A 397 -9.63 6.21 14.69
N GLY A 398 -9.73 6.05 16.02
CA GLY A 398 -8.94 6.84 16.94
C GLY A 398 -7.44 6.66 16.69
N SER A 399 -6.66 7.72 16.86
CA SER A 399 -5.19 7.63 16.91
C SER A 399 -4.81 6.55 17.93
N ALA A 400 -4.02 5.56 17.50
CA ALA A 400 -3.40 4.61 18.40
C ALA A 400 -2.41 5.40 19.27
N LEU A 401 -2.88 5.89 20.43
CA LEU A 401 -2.03 6.46 21.46
C LEU A 401 -1.09 5.34 21.93
N GLN A 402 0.21 5.54 21.74
CA GLN A 402 1.22 4.76 22.43
C GLN A 402 0.91 4.77 23.94
N PRO A 403 1.01 3.65 24.65
CA PRO A 403 0.88 3.65 26.10
C PRO A 403 2.07 4.41 26.71
N GLY A 404 1.85 5.67 27.06
CA GLY A 404 2.75 6.45 27.89
C GLY A 404 2.65 6.00 29.36
N PRO A 405 3.69 6.23 30.19
CA PRO A 405 3.73 5.73 31.55
C PRO A 405 2.61 6.33 32.41
N GLN A 406 1.99 5.48 33.20
CA GLN A 406 0.98 5.86 34.19
C GLN A 406 1.50 6.97 35.12
N GLN A 407 0.91 8.15 35.08
CA GLN A 407 0.98 9.13 36.14
C GLN A 407 -0.41 9.42 36.66
N THR A 408 -0.52 9.26 37.98
CA THR A 408 -1.66 9.50 38.85
C THR A 408 -2.14 10.95 38.78
N SER A 409 -3.46 11.09 38.67
CA SER A 409 -4.34 12.20 39.09
C SER A 409 -3.79 13.61 39.22
N HIS A 410 -4.21 14.52 38.34
CA HIS A 410 -4.84 15.79 38.78
C HIS A 410 -5.71 16.32 37.63
N ARG A 411 -6.99 16.47 37.95
CA ARG A 411 -8.04 17.01 37.09
C ARG A 411 -7.92 18.54 37.12
N THR A 412 -7.62 19.17 35.99
CA THR A 412 -8.13 20.53 35.65
C THR A 412 -7.78 20.89 34.19
N ALA A 413 -8.76 21.35 33.46
CA ALA A 413 -8.72 22.22 32.27
C ALA A 413 -7.83 21.79 31.07
N ARG A 414 -8.41 21.03 30.17
CA ARG A 414 -8.02 20.98 28.74
C ARG A 414 -9.27 20.74 27.91
N GLY A 415 -10.02 21.81 27.67
CA GLY A 415 -11.23 21.79 26.86
C GLY A 415 -11.13 22.58 25.54
N GLU A 416 -10.02 23.26 25.26
CA GLU A 416 -9.96 24.22 24.15
C GLU A 416 -8.95 23.88 23.04
N GLN A 417 -8.12 22.85 23.21
CA GLN A 417 -7.10 22.51 22.21
C GLN A 417 -7.51 21.39 21.23
N ASP A 418 -8.50 20.56 21.61
CA ASP A 418 -9.00 19.48 20.75
C ASP A 418 -9.95 19.97 19.64
N GLU A 419 -10.53 21.18 19.77
CA GLU A 419 -11.39 21.77 18.71
C GLU A 419 -10.59 22.25 17.48
N ALA A 420 -9.36 22.68 17.67
CA ALA A 420 -8.51 23.18 16.57
C ALA A 420 -8.04 22.04 15.63
N ASP A 421 -7.66 20.89 16.20
CA ASP A 421 -7.14 19.77 15.41
C ASP A 421 -8.24 19.03 14.63
N ALA A 422 -9.47 19.05 15.14
CA ALA A 422 -10.61 18.42 14.46
C ALA A 422 -11.09 19.22 13.24
N ASN A 423 -10.92 20.54 13.25
CA ASN A 423 -11.25 21.40 12.12
C ASN A 423 -10.20 21.32 10.99
N ALA A 424 -8.94 21.06 11.33
CA ALA A 424 -7.89 20.84 10.33
C ALA A 424 -8.12 19.58 9.49
N ALA A 425 -8.81 18.56 10.01
CA ALA A 425 -9.12 17.34 9.27
C ALA A 425 -10.17 17.56 8.16
N TYR A 426 -11.02 18.57 8.29
CA TYR A 426 -12.07 18.88 7.30
C TYR A 426 -11.94 20.28 6.65
N GLY A 427 -10.86 21.00 6.90
CA GLY A 427 -10.46 22.14 6.08
C GLY A 427 -11.21 23.44 6.34
N GLY A 428 -11.54 23.79 7.57
CA GLY A 428 -12.04 25.15 7.77
C GLY A 428 -12.44 25.52 9.20
N ASP A 429 -11.93 26.65 9.66
CA ASP A 429 -12.40 27.36 10.84
C ASP A 429 -13.81 27.94 10.56
N GLY A 430 -14.83 27.21 11.00
CA GLY A 430 -16.20 27.65 10.97
C GLY A 430 -16.87 27.38 12.32
N GLU A 431 -17.11 28.41 13.10
CA GLU A 431 -17.94 28.33 14.30
C GLU A 431 -19.35 27.83 13.94
N VAL A 432 -19.65 26.60 14.32
CA VAL A 432 -21.02 26.07 14.27
C VAL A 432 -21.70 26.44 15.59
N ARG A 433 -22.49 27.52 15.57
CA ARG A 433 -23.45 27.80 16.64
C ARG A 433 -24.57 26.77 16.59
N GLY A 434 -24.72 26.04 17.68
CA GLY A 434 -25.81 25.08 17.86
C GLY A 434 -27.19 25.75 17.75
N VAL A 435 -28.03 25.18 16.90
CA VAL A 435 -29.46 25.48 16.88
C VAL A 435 -30.15 24.59 17.88
N VAL A 436 -30.61 25.21 18.96
CA VAL A 436 -31.45 24.59 19.97
C VAL A 436 -32.85 24.34 19.40
N ASP A 437 -33.28 23.12 19.56
CA ASP A 437 -34.63 22.60 19.41
C ASP A 437 -35.72 23.57 19.89
N ARG A 438 -36.70 23.85 18.99
CA ARG A 438 -38.03 24.29 19.39
C ARG A 438 -39.02 23.37 18.71
N GLY A 439 -39.56 22.48 19.54
CA GLY A 439 -40.71 21.68 19.16
C GLY A 439 -41.87 22.55 18.66
N GLU A 440 -42.44 22.15 17.58
CA GLU A 440 -43.81 22.55 17.17
C GLU A 440 -44.64 21.28 16.97
N GLU A 441 -45.75 21.31 17.72
CA GLU A 441 -46.83 20.32 17.75
C GLU A 441 -47.48 20.14 16.38
N LEU A 442 -47.76 18.90 16.03
CA LEU A 442 -48.61 18.51 14.90
C LEU A 442 -50.06 18.79 15.23
N PRO A 443 -50.83 19.45 14.38
CA PRO A 443 -52.29 19.45 14.48
C PRO A 443 -52.89 18.17 13.86
N GLN A 444 -53.67 17.47 14.65
CA GLN A 444 -54.65 16.48 14.19
C GLN A 444 -55.79 17.19 13.47
N GLN A 445 -56.10 16.76 12.25
CA GLN A 445 -57.44 16.83 11.60
C GLN A 445 -57.31 16.15 10.23
N ALA A 446 -58.18 15.40 9.67
CA ALA A 446 -59.47 14.83 10.04
C ALA A 446 -59.78 13.77 8.96
N ARG A 447 -60.52 12.76 9.30
CA ARG A 447 -61.13 11.78 8.40
C ARG A 447 -62.13 12.47 7.44
N GLU A 448 -62.22 11.88 6.25
CA GLU A 448 -63.43 11.70 5.42
C GLU A 448 -63.18 12.06 3.93
N GLY A 449 -63.51 11.07 3.07
CA GLY A 449 -63.54 11.20 1.64
C GLY A 449 -62.86 10.05 0.92
#